data_ff71e113cdfa978fb100ce2b51dbb675
#
_entry.id   ff71e113cdfa978fb100ce2b51dbb675
#
_cell.length_a   1.000
_cell.length_b   1.000
_cell.length_c   1.000
_cell.angle_alpha   90.00
_cell.angle_beta   90.00
_cell.angle_gamma   90.00
#
_symmetry.space_group_name_H-M   'P 1'
#
loop_
_entity.id
_entity.type
_entity.pdbx_description
1 polymer ?
#
loop_
_entity_poly.entity_id
_entity_poly.type
_entity_poly.pdbx_seq_one_letter_code
_entity_poly.pdbx_strand_id
1 'polypeptide(L)'
;MWLHGNAITYPNEIDSRTKRFFDENEFKTKSFEGLDSPDIYDETDADILIDNTKWPWIPVPIDVPHKEIFEEASHLLETGCFTAHRPQSSGWMSLCIHGMSSVHTNVPEDYGLPDEWEEDESHWTDIARYCPRTVEWMKDTVRYEKYTRVRYMVVLPGGWLYPHTDRDRITGVGATNIAINNPDGCKLVMEDWGEMPFTPGSVFKINTGYKHAVWNRSKEPRIHMIFDGEPGDYFKSKVLEGYKNHA
;
A
#
# COMPACT_ATOMS: atom_id res chain seq x y z
N MET A 1 3.42 4.26 28.22
CA MET A 1 3.94 5.63 28.27
C MET A 1 4.19 6.06 26.83
N TRP A 2 3.23 6.75 26.24
CA TRP A 2 3.27 7.14 24.84
C TRP A 2 4.14 8.37 24.69
N LEU A 3 5.34 8.19 24.21
CA LEU A 3 6.28 9.27 23.97
C LEU A 3 6.50 9.35 22.47
N HIS A 4 5.84 10.25 21.85
CA HIS A 4 6.22 11.06 20.71
C HIS A 4 4.96 11.60 20.02
N GLY A 5 4.31 12.56 20.68
CA GLY A 5 3.36 13.44 20.01
C GLY A 5 4.09 14.26 18.97
N ASN A 6 4.40 13.66 17.81
CA ASN A 6 4.72 14.46 16.65
C ASN A 6 3.44 15.18 16.28
N ALA A 7 3.42 16.49 16.48
CA ALA A 7 2.32 17.32 16.04
C ALA A 7 2.01 16.97 14.58
N ILE A 8 0.74 16.62 14.30
CA ILE A 8 0.28 16.44 12.93
C ILE A 8 0.54 17.76 12.21
N THR A 9 1.57 17.80 11.40
CA THR A 9 1.84 18.95 10.54
C THR A 9 0.85 18.89 9.39
N TYR A 10 -0.05 19.88 9.33
CA TYR A 10 -0.95 20.00 8.18
C TYR A 10 -0.15 20.12 6.89
N PRO A 11 -0.61 19.50 5.81
CA PRO A 11 0.10 19.47 4.54
C PRO A 11 0.38 20.87 4.01
N ASN A 12 1.57 21.04 3.44
CA ASN A 12 1.90 22.20 2.63
C ASN A 12 1.11 22.17 1.31
N GLU A 13 1.04 23.30 0.62
CA GLU A 13 0.53 23.32 -0.75
C GLU A 13 1.24 22.28 -1.61
N ILE A 14 0.48 21.69 -2.55
CA ILE A 14 1.04 20.72 -3.47
C ILE A 14 2.17 21.34 -4.30
N ASP A 15 3.28 20.63 -4.42
CA ASP A 15 4.37 21.10 -5.25
C ASP A 15 4.03 21.04 -6.76
N SER A 16 4.68 21.90 -7.55
CA SER A 16 4.40 22.05 -8.97
C SER A 16 4.65 20.78 -9.80
N ARG A 17 5.62 19.92 -9.39
CA ARG A 17 5.93 18.66 -10.07
C ARG A 17 4.80 17.65 -9.85
N THR A 18 4.34 17.51 -8.62
CA THR A 18 3.22 16.62 -8.29
C THR A 18 1.94 17.10 -8.95
N LYS A 19 1.65 18.41 -8.90
CA LYS A 19 0.48 18.96 -9.59
C LYS A 19 0.51 18.66 -11.09
N ARG A 20 1.63 18.91 -11.77
CA ARG A 20 1.78 18.64 -13.21
C ARG A 20 1.58 17.15 -13.52
N PHE A 21 2.10 16.25 -12.68
CA PHE A 21 1.92 14.82 -12.87
C PHE A 21 0.43 14.42 -12.86
N PHE A 22 -0.36 14.99 -11.93
CA PHE A 22 -1.81 14.79 -11.91
C PHE A 22 -2.50 15.37 -13.13
N ASP A 23 -2.19 16.63 -13.50
CA ASP A 23 -2.76 17.29 -14.68
C ASP A 23 -2.54 16.46 -15.97
N GLU A 24 -1.39 15.77 -16.09
CA GLU A 24 -1.01 14.97 -17.26
C GLU A 24 -1.57 13.53 -17.24
N ASN A 25 -1.86 12.95 -16.06
CA ASN A 25 -2.12 11.52 -15.95
C ASN A 25 -3.48 11.16 -15.33
N GLU A 26 -4.11 12.01 -14.51
CA GLU A 26 -5.29 11.65 -13.72
C GLU A 26 -6.46 11.09 -14.54
N PHE A 27 -6.67 11.61 -15.74
CA PHE A 27 -7.79 11.24 -16.61
C PHE A 27 -7.42 10.27 -17.73
N LYS A 28 -6.20 9.75 -17.73
CA LYS A 28 -5.82 8.72 -18.68
C LYS A 28 -6.54 7.42 -18.33
N THR A 29 -6.96 6.72 -19.39
CA THR A 29 -7.50 5.36 -19.30
C THR A 29 -6.80 4.53 -20.34
N LYS A 30 -6.11 3.49 -19.93
CA LYS A 30 -5.40 2.58 -20.83
C LYS A 30 -5.90 1.16 -20.57
N SER A 31 -6.16 0.43 -21.64
CA SER A 31 -6.48 -0.99 -21.54
C SER A 31 -5.22 -1.80 -21.19
N PHE A 32 -5.38 -2.87 -20.45
CA PHE A 32 -4.32 -3.87 -20.23
C PHE A 32 -4.18 -4.84 -21.42
N GLU A 33 -5.12 -4.77 -22.38
CA GLU A 33 -5.08 -5.58 -23.59
C GLU A 33 -3.75 -5.39 -24.33
N GLY A 34 -3.13 -6.49 -24.71
CA GLY A 34 -1.84 -6.51 -25.41
C GLY A 34 -0.63 -6.25 -24.53
N LEU A 35 -0.79 -6.11 -23.20
CA LEU A 35 0.37 -6.16 -22.31
C LEU A 35 0.90 -7.59 -22.24
N ASP A 36 2.20 -7.73 -22.44
CA ASP A 36 2.85 -9.00 -22.20
C ASP A 36 2.68 -9.40 -20.75
N SER A 37 2.06 -10.52 -20.53
CA SER A 37 1.99 -11.22 -19.26
C SER A 37 2.40 -12.67 -19.50
N PRO A 38 2.97 -13.34 -18.52
CA PRO A 38 3.32 -14.73 -18.67
C PRO A 38 2.06 -15.55 -18.94
N ASP A 39 2.22 -16.61 -19.75
CA ASP A 39 1.16 -17.59 -19.92
C ASP A 39 0.88 -18.29 -18.58
N ILE A 40 -0.37 -18.28 -18.16
CA ILE A 40 -0.81 -18.88 -16.91
C ILE A 40 -1.64 -20.10 -17.21
N TYR A 41 -1.07 -21.27 -16.97
CA TYR A 41 -1.68 -22.56 -17.27
C TYR A 41 -2.35 -23.20 -16.06
N ASP A 42 -1.75 -23.03 -14.87
CA ASP A 42 -2.24 -23.64 -13.62
C ASP A 42 -2.03 -22.74 -12.39
N GLU A 43 -2.39 -23.25 -11.20
CA GLU A 43 -2.29 -22.51 -9.95
C GLU A 43 -0.83 -22.35 -9.46
N THR A 44 0.12 -23.14 -9.97
CA THR A 44 1.52 -23.03 -9.61
C THR A 44 2.22 -21.86 -10.31
N ASP A 45 1.59 -21.27 -11.31
CA ASP A 45 2.14 -20.15 -12.08
C ASP A 45 1.96 -18.78 -11.39
N ALA A 46 1.38 -18.75 -10.17
CA ALA A 46 1.14 -17.49 -9.45
C ALA A 46 2.42 -16.69 -9.20
N ASP A 47 3.51 -17.34 -8.83
CA ASP A 47 4.78 -16.67 -8.59
C ASP A 47 5.36 -16.12 -9.90
N ILE A 48 5.24 -16.88 -11.00
CA ILE A 48 5.64 -16.41 -12.33
C ILE A 48 4.86 -15.17 -12.72
N LEU A 49 3.55 -15.16 -12.51
CA LEU A 49 2.70 -13.99 -12.76
C LEU A 49 3.12 -12.79 -11.90
N ILE A 50 3.27 -13.00 -10.59
CA ILE A 50 3.65 -11.95 -9.64
C ILE A 50 4.98 -11.31 -10.05
N ASP A 51 5.94 -12.11 -10.50
CA ASP A 51 7.29 -11.63 -10.81
C ASP A 51 7.44 -11.04 -12.21
N ASN A 52 6.60 -11.41 -13.17
CA ASN A 52 6.84 -11.09 -14.57
C ASN A 52 5.74 -10.29 -15.27
N THR A 53 4.55 -10.11 -14.65
CA THR A 53 3.50 -9.33 -15.28
C THR A 53 3.90 -7.87 -15.53
N LYS A 54 3.49 -7.31 -16.67
CA LYS A 54 3.58 -5.87 -16.95
C LYS A 54 2.31 -5.10 -16.60
N TRP A 55 1.32 -5.76 -16.04
CA TRP A 55 0.10 -5.08 -15.59
C TRP A 55 0.44 -4.05 -14.52
N PRO A 56 -0.18 -2.89 -14.54
CA PRO A 56 0.04 -1.85 -13.53
C PRO A 56 -0.48 -2.26 -12.16
N TRP A 57 -1.51 -3.09 -12.11
CA TRP A 57 -2.04 -3.72 -10.90
C TRP A 57 -2.83 -4.99 -11.22
N ILE A 58 -2.93 -5.87 -10.22
CA ILE A 58 -3.80 -7.05 -10.25
C ILE A 58 -4.80 -6.91 -9.10
N PRO A 59 -6.13 -6.91 -9.37
CA PRO A 59 -7.12 -7.00 -8.31
C PRO A 59 -7.00 -8.33 -7.56
N VAL A 60 -7.20 -8.30 -6.24
CA VAL A 60 -7.17 -9.51 -5.42
C VAL A 60 -8.52 -9.66 -4.73
N PRO A 61 -9.38 -10.61 -5.15
CA PRO A 61 -10.75 -10.75 -4.64
C PRO A 61 -10.76 -11.43 -3.26
N ILE A 62 -10.47 -10.66 -2.24
CA ILE A 62 -10.51 -11.06 -0.82
C ILE A 62 -11.40 -10.09 -0.07
N ASP A 63 -12.29 -10.63 0.77
CA ASP A 63 -13.13 -9.82 1.65
C ASP A 63 -12.29 -9.17 2.77
N VAL A 64 -12.43 -7.87 2.91
CA VAL A 64 -11.72 -7.07 3.91
C VAL A 64 -12.73 -6.53 4.93
N PRO A 65 -12.56 -6.75 6.23
CA PRO A 65 -13.37 -6.10 7.26
C PRO A 65 -12.95 -4.62 7.42
N HIS A 66 -13.05 -3.87 6.30
CA HIS A 66 -12.48 -2.54 6.18
C HIS A 66 -13.09 -1.51 7.16
N LYS A 67 -14.32 -1.70 7.61
CA LYS A 67 -14.97 -0.80 8.57
C LYS A 67 -14.34 -0.94 9.96
N GLU A 68 -14.19 -2.17 10.43
CA GLU A 68 -13.57 -2.47 11.73
C GLU A 68 -12.09 -2.08 11.72
N ILE A 69 -11.38 -2.35 10.62
CA ILE A 69 -9.98 -1.93 10.45
C ILE A 69 -9.89 -0.39 10.41
N PHE A 70 -10.87 0.28 9.79
CA PHE A 70 -10.92 1.75 9.77
C PHE A 70 -11.07 2.34 11.19
N GLU A 71 -11.90 1.73 12.03
CA GLU A 71 -12.07 2.15 13.44
C GLU A 71 -10.76 2.02 14.22
N GLU A 72 -10.05 0.88 14.07
CA GLU A 72 -8.74 0.67 14.70
C GLU A 72 -7.71 1.70 14.25
N ALA A 73 -7.56 1.89 12.93
CA ALA A 73 -6.59 2.80 12.36
C ALA A 73 -6.88 4.27 12.68
N SER A 74 -8.18 4.66 12.68
CA SER A 74 -8.62 6.02 13.02
C SER A 74 -8.32 6.34 14.49
N HIS A 75 -8.60 5.43 15.40
CA HIS A 75 -8.27 5.59 16.81
C HIS A 75 -6.76 5.80 17.03
N LEU A 76 -5.92 5.02 16.32
CA LEU A 76 -4.46 5.18 16.40
C LEU A 76 -3.98 6.50 15.77
N LEU A 77 -4.65 6.99 14.74
CA LEU A 77 -4.36 8.28 14.14
C LEU A 77 -4.68 9.42 15.12
N GLU A 78 -5.87 9.40 15.74
CA GLU A 78 -6.31 10.38 16.73
C GLU A 78 -5.41 10.43 17.97
N THR A 79 -4.88 9.29 18.38
CA THR A 79 -3.94 9.18 19.52
C THR A 79 -2.50 9.54 19.18
N GLY A 80 -2.20 9.93 17.93
CA GLY A 80 -0.88 10.42 17.50
C GLY A 80 0.18 9.34 17.40
N CYS A 81 -0.21 8.10 17.11
CA CYS A 81 0.73 6.97 16.98
C CYS A 81 1.50 6.95 15.64
N PHE A 82 1.03 7.69 14.64
CA PHE A 82 1.64 7.73 13.32
C PHE A 82 2.84 8.64 13.25
N THR A 83 3.82 8.29 12.42
CA THR A 83 5.00 9.10 12.11
C THR A 83 4.97 9.58 10.65
N ALA A 84 5.64 10.70 10.35
CA ALA A 84 5.84 11.13 8.97
C ALA A 84 6.63 10.06 8.22
N HIS A 85 6.11 9.65 7.04
CA HIS A 85 6.72 8.54 6.30
C HIS A 85 7.96 8.97 5.53
N ARG A 86 7.87 10.05 4.75
CA ARG A 86 9.00 10.61 3.99
C ARG A 86 8.95 12.13 3.97
N PRO A 87 10.10 12.81 4.14
CA PRO A 87 10.15 14.27 4.22
C PRO A 87 9.82 14.97 2.89
N GLN A 88 9.95 14.27 1.75
CA GLN A 88 9.67 14.81 0.40
C GLN A 88 8.17 14.86 0.08
N SER A 89 7.34 14.19 0.87
CA SER A 89 5.88 14.21 0.77
C SER A 89 5.27 15.07 1.87
N SER A 90 4.04 15.49 1.70
CA SER A 90 3.36 16.30 2.70
C SER A 90 2.11 15.62 3.20
N GLY A 91 1.97 15.50 4.52
CA GLY A 91 0.84 14.83 5.16
C GLY A 91 0.79 13.31 4.91
N TRP A 92 1.91 12.70 4.52
CA TRP A 92 2.03 11.25 4.38
C TRP A 92 2.61 10.67 5.67
N MET A 93 1.82 9.81 6.31
CA MET A 93 2.15 9.23 7.61
C MET A 93 2.04 7.71 7.55
N SER A 94 2.75 7.04 8.43
CA SER A 94 2.73 5.58 8.52
C SER A 94 2.85 5.08 9.96
N LEU A 95 2.38 3.86 10.17
CA LEU A 95 2.46 3.11 11.42
C LEU A 95 2.62 1.64 11.11
N CYS A 96 3.67 1.01 11.64
CA CYS A 96 3.95 -0.40 11.39
C CYS A 96 3.27 -1.28 12.43
N ILE A 97 2.44 -2.22 11.96
CA ILE A 97 1.75 -3.20 12.82
C ILE A 97 2.59 -4.47 12.95
N HIS A 98 3.26 -4.86 11.86
CA HIS A 98 4.26 -5.91 11.80
C HIS A 98 5.49 -5.37 11.07
N GLY A 99 6.67 -5.60 11.58
CA GLY A 99 7.94 -5.13 11.03
C GLY A 99 9.00 -4.95 12.12
N MET A 100 10.00 -4.15 11.88
CA MET A 100 11.11 -3.89 12.81
C MET A 100 10.65 -3.23 14.12
N SER A 101 9.75 -2.25 14.01
CA SER A 101 9.07 -1.59 15.14
C SER A 101 7.88 -0.78 14.64
N SER A 102 7.05 -0.29 15.55
CA SER A 102 5.89 0.53 15.17
C SER A 102 6.24 1.83 14.45
N VAL A 103 7.45 2.37 14.65
CA VAL A 103 7.89 3.66 14.09
C VAL A 103 8.92 3.54 12.97
N HIS A 104 9.63 2.42 12.85
CA HIS A 104 10.52 2.12 11.73
C HIS A 104 9.68 1.52 10.58
N THR A 105 9.15 2.38 9.75
CA THR A 105 8.14 2.03 8.74
C THR A 105 8.67 1.94 7.31
N ASN A 106 9.94 2.28 7.11
CA ASN A 106 10.68 2.17 5.86
C ASN A 106 11.61 0.96 5.85
N VAL A 107 12.50 0.92 4.88
CA VAL A 107 13.53 -0.13 4.74
C VAL A 107 14.66 0.08 5.75
N PRO A 108 15.39 -0.99 6.13
CA PRO A 108 16.44 -0.93 7.13
C PRO A 108 17.52 0.12 6.86
N GLU A 109 17.89 0.34 5.59
CA GLU A 109 18.94 1.29 5.19
C GLU A 109 18.58 2.73 5.55
N ASP A 110 17.29 3.11 5.53
CA ASP A 110 16.84 4.43 5.95
C ASP A 110 17.17 4.73 7.43
N TYR A 111 17.47 3.68 8.20
CA TYR A 111 17.83 3.75 9.62
C TYR A 111 19.28 3.35 9.90
N GLY A 112 20.08 3.10 8.84
CA GLY A 112 21.47 2.66 8.96
C GLY A 112 21.62 1.21 9.44
N LEU A 113 20.61 0.39 9.22
CA LEU A 113 20.60 -1.04 9.53
C LEU A 113 20.92 -1.87 8.27
N PRO A 114 21.51 -3.05 8.39
CA PRO A 114 21.73 -3.95 7.25
C PRO A 114 20.39 -4.49 6.70
N ASP A 115 20.34 -4.77 5.40
CA ASP A 115 19.12 -5.19 4.70
C ASP A 115 18.51 -6.47 5.29
N GLU A 116 19.38 -7.42 5.66
CA GLU A 116 18.99 -8.71 6.23
C GLU A 116 18.26 -8.55 7.58
N TRP A 117 18.45 -7.42 8.25
CA TRP A 117 17.82 -7.16 9.55
C TRP A 117 16.30 -7.19 9.51
N GLU A 118 15.69 -6.71 8.43
CA GLU A 118 14.23 -6.70 8.28
C GLU A 118 13.64 -8.12 8.22
N GLU A 119 14.33 -9.06 7.59
CA GLU A 119 13.85 -10.44 7.45
C GLU A 119 13.90 -11.21 8.77
N ASP A 120 14.95 -11.00 9.54
CA ASP A 120 15.20 -11.75 10.78
C ASP A 120 14.46 -11.20 11.98
N GLU A 121 14.26 -9.85 12.04
CA GLU A 121 13.75 -9.15 13.21
C GLU A 121 12.30 -8.69 13.07
N SER A 122 11.66 -8.94 11.92
CA SER A 122 10.25 -8.55 11.74
C SER A 122 9.31 -9.34 12.65
N HIS A 123 8.46 -8.63 13.37
CA HIS A 123 7.52 -9.19 14.34
C HIS A 123 6.25 -8.34 14.44
N TRP A 124 5.19 -8.89 15.07
CA TRP A 124 4.03 -8.11 15.45
C TRP A 124 4.44 -7.11 16.53
N THR A 125 4.38 -5.82 16.18
CA THR A 125 4.83 -4.73 17.07
C THR A 125 3.91 -4.56 18.28
N ASP A 126 4.30 -3.69 19.21
CA ASP A 126 3.47 -3.35 20.37
C ASP A 126 2.12 -2.72 20.00
N ILE A 127 2.03 -2.12 18.79
CA ILE A 127 0.79 -1.57 18.23
C ILE A 127 -0.22 -2.66 17.86
N ALA A 128 0.23 -3.85 17.48
CA ALA A 128 -0.65 -4.94 17.05
C ALA A 128 -1.76 -5.30 18.08
N ARG A 129 -1.51 -5.13 19.36
CA ARG A 129 -2.51 -5.34 20.44
C ARG A 129 -3.70 -4.37 20.37
N TYR A 130 -3.56 -3.24 19.70
CA TYR A 130 -4.61 -2.24 19.49
C TYR A 130 -5.32 -2.40 18.14
N CYS A 131 -4.88 -3.38 17.35
CA CYS A 131 -5.42 -3.70 16.02
C CYS A 131 -5.86 -5.17 15.94
N PRO A 132 -6.66 -5.70 16.91
CA PRO A 132 -6.97 -7.13 16.97
C PRO A 132 -7.68 -7.63 15.72
N ARG A 133 -8.58 -6.86 15.13
CA ARG A 133 -9.29 -7.25 13.89
C ARG A 133 -8.36 -7.30 12.69
N THR A 134 -7.46 -6.34 12.58
CA THR A 134 -6.42 -6.35 11.53
C THR A 134 -5.52 -7.57 11.66
N VAL A 135 -5.02 -7.84 12.87
CA VAL A 135 -4.13 -8.99 13.11
C VAL A 135 -4.84 -10.32 12.85
N GLU A 136 -6.08 -10.47 13.31
CA GLU A 136 -6.92 -11.66 13.06
C GLU A 136 -7.12 -11.85 11.55
N TRP A 137 -7.54 -10.81 10.84
CA TRP A 137 -7.77 -10.88 9.39
C TRP A 137 -6.49 -11.22 8.62
N MET A 138 -5.35 -10.64 8.97
CA MET A 138 -4.07 -10.97 8.36
C MET A 138 -3.71 -12.44 8.58
N LYS A 139 -3.87 -12.97 9.78
CA LYS A 139 -3.51 -14.36 10.11
C LYS A 139 -4.49 -15.39 9.55
N ASP A 140 -5.79 -15.08 9.59
CA ASP A 140 -6.82 -16.07 9.31
C ASP A 140 -7.32 -16.04 7.86
N THR A 141 -7.22 -14.87 7.19
CA THR A 141 -7.68 -14.71 5.82
C THR A 141 -6.53 -14.52 4.84
N VAL A 142 -5.62 -13.56 5.08
CA VAL A 142 -4.52 -13.29 4.14
C VAL A 142 -3.52 -14.44 4.10
N ARG A 143 -3.10 -14.96 5.25
CA ARG A 143 -2.29 -16.18 5.40
C ARG A 143 -1.00 -16.16 4.59
N TYR A 144 -0.19 -15.10 4.76
CA TYR A 144 1.17 -15.12 4.24
C TYR A 144 2.02 -16.13 5.02
N GLU A 145 2.93 -16.80 4.33
CA GLU A 145 3.93 -17.68 4.95
C GLU A 145 4.84 -16.88 5.87
N LYS A 146 5.25 -15.70 5.41
CA LYS A 146 6.08 -14.77 6.17
C LYS A 146 5.66 -13.35 5.86
N TYR A 147 5.44 -12.55 6.89
CA TYR A 147 5.25 -11.11 6.76
C TYR A 147 6.58 -10.40 6.96
N THR A 148 6.96 -9.55 6.01
CA THR A 148 8.08 -8.62 6.19
C THR A 148 7.57 -7.35 6.86
N ARG A 149 6.57 -6.71 6.26
CA ARG A 149 5.93 -5.50 6.83
C ARG A 149 4.43 -5.50 6.64
N VAL A 150 3.70 -5.05 7.66
CA VAL A 150 2.28 -4.69 7.59
C VAL A 150 2.13 -3.29 8.16
N ARG A 151 1.66 -2.33 7.34
CA ARG A 151 1.64 -0.92 7.70
C ARG A 151 0.31 -0.26 7.38
N TYR A 152 -0.17 0.58 8.28
CA TYR A 152 -1.13 1.61 7.93
C TYR A 152 -0.40 2.79 7.28
N MET A 153 -0.95 3.29 6.19
CA MET A 153 -0.47 4.43 5.43
C MET A 153 -1.57 5.47 5.34
N VAL A 154 -1.32 6.65 5.87
CA VAL A 154 -2.31 7.73 5.92
C VAL A 154 -1.86 8.89 5.05
N VAL A 155 -2.78 9.42 4.24
CA VAL A 155 -2.59 10.71 3.57
C VAL A 155 -3.63 11.67 4.12
N LEU A 156 -3.17 12.67 4.87
CA LEU A 156 -4.02 13.68 5.50
C LEU A 156 -4.77 14.54 4.46
N PRO A 157 -5.88 15.20 4.83
CA PRO A 157 -6.54 16.18 3.97
C PRO A 157 -5.56 17.22 3.40
N GLY A 158 -5.56 17.41 2.09
CA GLY A 158 -4.58 18.25 1.39
C GLY A 158 -3.21 17.62 1.19
N GLY A 159 -2.95 16.45 1.77
CA GLY A 159 -1.67 15.75 1.68
C GLY A 159 -1.42 15.15 0.30
N TRP A 160 -0.15 14.92 0.02
CA TRP A 160 0.29 14.38 -1.26
C TRP A 160 1.60 13.61 -1.14
N LEU A 161 1.76 12.64 -2.04
CA LEU A 161 3.00 11.92 -2.31
C LEU A 161 3.53 12.38 -3.65
N TYR A 162 4.83 12.75 -3.70
CA TYR A 162 5.46 13.12 -4.96
C TYR A 162 5.50 11.94 -5.96
N PRO A 163 5.57 12.20 -7.28
CA PRO A 163 5.69 11.15 -8.28
C PRO A 163 7.01 10.39 -8.16
N HIS A 164 6.96 9.09 -7.90
CA HIS A 164 8.13 8.22 -7.71
C HIS A 164 7.85 6.80 -8.21
N THR A 165 8.90 6.01 -8.30
CA THR A 165 8.87 4.56 -8.45
C THR A 165 9.54 3.95 -7.23
N ASP A 166 9.07 2.78 -6.77
CA ASP A 166 9.74 2.04 -5.67
C ASP A 166 10.70 0.97 -6.22
N ARG A 167 10.64 0.70 -7.53
CA ARG A 167 11.43 -0.34 -8.20
C ARG A 167 11.97 0.19 -9.52
N ASP A 168 13.15 -0.30 -9.91
CA ASP A 168 13.81 0.09 -11.16
C ASP A 168 13.23 -0.60 -12.41
N ARG A 169 12.33 -1.57 -12.21
CA ARG A 169 11.74 -2.37 -13.29
C ARG A 169 10.23 -2.27 -13.29
N ILE A 170 9.62 -2.35 -14.48
CA ILE A 170 8.17 -2.38 -14.69
C ILE A 170 7.60 -3.79 -14.82
N THR A 171 8.37 -4.83 -14.52
CA THR A 171 7.92 -6.22 -14.51
C THR A 171 7.70 -6.69 -13.09
N GLY A 172 6.63 -7.44 -12.89
CA GLY A 172 6.21 -7.95 -11.60
C GLY A 172 5.46 -6.92 -10.75
N VAL A 173 4.64 -7.42 -9.86
CA VAL A 173 3.88 -6.63 -8.88
C VAL A 173 4.55 -6.71 -7.52
N GLY A 174 4.53 -5.61 -6.81
CA GLY A 174 5.18 -5.47 -5.50
C GLY A 174 4.23 -5.68 -4.33
N ALA A 175 4.24 -4.72 -3.41
CA ALA A 175 3.41 -4.72 -2.21
C ALA A 175 1.92 -4.87 -2.51
N THR A 176 1.21 -5.49 -1.58
CA THR A 176 -0.25 -5.49 -1.58
C THR A 176 -0.76 -4.23 -0.91
N ASN A 177 -1.70 -3.56 -1.57
CA ASN A 177 -2.29 -2.31 -1.09
C ASN A 177 -3.80 -2.47 -0.95
N ILE A 178 -4.33 -2.12 0.21
CA ILE A 178 -5.75 -2.20 0.54
C ILE A 178 -6.28 -0.81 0.83
N ALA A 179 -7.37 -0.43 0.19
CA ALA A 179 -8.11 0.75 0.57
C ALA A 179 -8.98 0.45 1.81
N ILE A 180 -8.54 0.86 2.99
CA ILE A 180 -9.38 0.79 4.19
C ILE A 180 -10.52 1.79 4.08
N ASN A 181 -10.20 3.02 3.66
CA ASN A 181 -11.14 3.96 3.06
C ASN A 181 -10.52 4.60 1.81
N ASN A 182 -11.34 5.18 0.98
CA ASN A 182 -10.89 5.98 -0.15
C ASN A 182 -11.85 7.16 -0.34
N PRO A 183 -11.65 8.28 0.38
CA PRO A 183 -12.58 9.40 0.35
C PRO A 183 -12.59 10.07 -1.03
N ASP A 184 -13.77 10.55 -1.44
CA ASP A 184 -13.95 11.26 -2.70
C ASP A 184 -12.97 12.43 -2.82
N GLY A 185 -12.24 12.47 -3.95
CA GLY A 185 -11.20 13.47 -4.20
C GLY A 185 -9.80 13.05 -3.74
N CYS A 186 -9.63 11.90 -3.08
CA CYS A 186 -8.32 11.32 -2.86
C CYS A 186 -8.01 10.28 -3.93
N LYS A 187 -6.93 10.48 -4.68
CA LYS A 187 -6.56 9.64 -5.83
C LYS A 187 -5.13 9.16 -5.75
N LEU A 188 -4.90 7.88 -6.07
CA LEU A 188 -3.63 7.36 -6.48
C LEU A 188 -3.63 7.29 -8.01
N VAL A 189 -2.68 7.95 -8.63
CA VAL A 189 -2.55 8.03 -10.10
C VAL A 189 -1.25 7.37 -10.52
N MET A 190 -1.32 6.54 -11.56
CA MET A 190 -0.16 5.92 -12.19
C MET A 190 0.11 6.54 -13.56
N GLU A 191 1.38 6.78 -13.86
CA GLU A 191 1.84 7.34 -15.15
C GLU A 191 1.29 6.49 -16.31
N ASP A 192 0.66 7.15 -17.25
CA ASP A 192 -0.01 6.59 -18.44
C ASP A 192 -1.27 5.74 -18.19
N TRP A 193 -1.53 5.31 -16.96
CA TRP A 193 -2.66 4.42 -16.63
C TRP A 193 -3.83 5.16 -15.98
N GLY A 194 -3.60 6.34 -15.41
CA GLY A 194 -4.63 7.12 -14.76
C GLY A 194 -4.84 6.76 -13.31
N GLU A 195 -6.06 7.02 -12.84
CA GLU A 195 -6.47 6.74 -11.48
C GLU A 195 -6.64 5.24 -11.23
N MET A 196 -6.06 4.74 -10.15
CA MET A 196 -6.34 3.39 -9.69
C MET A 196 -7.76 3.27 -9.14
N PRO A 197 -8.49 2.18 -9.47
CA PRO A 197 -9.90 2.03 -9.13
C PRO A 197 -10.11 1.59 -7.67
N PHE A 198 -9.54 2.30 -6.71
CA PHE A 198 -9.73 2.00 -5.30
C PHE A 198 -11.15 2.31 -4.83
N THR A 199 -11.75 1.34 -4.18
CA THR A 199 -12.97 1.51 -3.37
C THR A 199 -12.71 0.95 -1.97
N PRO A 200 -13.41 1.41 -0.92
CA PRO A 200 -13.24 0.86 0.42
C PRO A 200 -13.36 -0.68 0.42
N GLY A 201 -12.36 -1.36 0.98
CA GLY A 201 -12.24 -2.82 0.99
C GLY A 201 -11.56 -3.44 -0.24
N SER A 202 -11.26 -2.67 -1.30
CA SER A 202 -10.55 -3.21 -2.47
C SER A 202 -9.09 -3.52 -2.17
N VAL A 203 -8.60 -4.60 -2.77
CA VAL A 203 -7.23 -5.11 -2.60
C VAL A 203 -6.56 -5.22 -3.96
N PHE A 204 -5.34 -4.70 -4.07
CA PHE A 204 -4.54 -4.78 -5.29
C PHE A 204 -3.09 -5.14 -4.99
N LYS A 205 -2.52 -6.01 -5.83
CA LYS A 205 -1.07 -6.10 -6.03
C LYS A 205 -0.67 -5.02 -7.02
N ILE A 206 0.24 -4.12 -6.65
CA ILE A 206 0.60 -2.95 -7.45
C ILE A 206 1.99 -3.11 -8.04
N ASN A 207 2.13 -2.76 -9.32
CA ASN A 207 3.42 -2.66 -9.98
C ASN A 207 4.03 -1.27 -9.75
N THR A 208 4.76 -1.13 -8.66
CA THR A 208 5.41 0.12 -8.25
C THR A 208 6.65 0.49 -9.07
N GLY A 209 6.96 -0.28 -10.13
CA GLY A 209 7.89 0.11 -11.19
C GLY A 209 7.32 1.19 -12.11
N TYR A 210 5.99 1.30 -12.21
CA TYR A 210 5.36 2.47 -12.83
C TYR A 210 5.40 3.66 -11.87
N LYS A 211 5.70 4.83 -12.41
CA LYS A 211 5.67 6.06 -11.62
C LYS A 211 4.25 6.34 -11.13
N HIS A 212 4.13 6.63 -9.85
CA HIS A 212 2.84 6.87 -9.22
C HIS A 212 2.92 7.99 -8.19
N ALA A 213 1.76 8.58 -7.91
CA ALA A 213 1.61 9.65 -6.94
C ALA A 213 0.25 9.58 -6.27
N VAL A 214 0.12 10.20 -5.09
CA VAL A 214 -1.16 10.34 -4.39
C VAL A 214 -1.42 11.81 -4.08
N TRP A 215 -2.66 12.24 -4.22
CA TRP A 215 -3.12 13.54 -3.77
C TRP A 215 -4.50 13.43 -3.12
N ASN A 216 -4.57 13.80 -1.86
CA ASN A 216 -5.81 13.83 -1.10
C ASN A 216 -6.43 15.23 -1.12
N ARG A 217 -7.34 15.49 -2.06
CA ARG A 217 -8.11 16.74 -2.16
C ARG A 217 -9.39 16.74 -1.32
N SER A 218 -9.63 15.62 -0.59
CA SER A 218 -10.79 15.49 0.29
C SER A 218 -10.59 16.23 1.62
N LYS A 219 -11.62 16.20 2.45
CA LYS A 219 -11.58 16.73 3.82
C LYS A 219 -11.31 15.65 4.87
N GLU A 220 -11.15 14.41 4.45
CA GLU A 220 -10.96 13.24 5.30
C GLU A 220 -9.58 12.62 5.09
N PRO A 221 -8.96 12.03 6.12
CA PRO A 221 -7.75 11.25 5.92
C PRO A 221 -8.05 10.01 5.07
N ARG A 222 -7.19 9.74 4.09
CA ARG A 222 -7.17 8.47 3.38
C ARG A 222 -6.34 7.48 4.19
N ILE A 223 -6.92 6.35 4.53
CA ILE A 223 -6.24 5.27 5.25
C ILE A 223 -6.17 4.04 4.35
N HIS A 224 -4.97 3.63 4.03
CA HIS A 224 -4.70 2.38 3.34
C HIS A 224 -3.85 1.47 4.23
N MET A 225 -3.86 0.18 3.94
CA MET A 225 -2.93 -0.77 4.52
C MET A 225 -2.06 -1.35 3.41
N ILE A 226 -0.75 -1.37 3.64
CA ILE A 226 0.22 -1.95 2.72
C ILE A 226 0.98 -3.04 3.44
N PHE A 227 1.13 -4.19 2.79
CA PHE A 227 1.92 -5.27 3.33
C PHE A 227 2.77 -5.97 2.28
N ASP A 228 3.90 -6.46 2.75
CA ASP A 228 4.93 -7.18 2.02
C ASP A 228 5.26 -8.49 2.72
N GLY A 229 5.80 -9.45 1.98
CA GLY A 229 6.23 -10.74 2.50
C GLY A 229 6.06 -11.85 1.47
N GLU A 230 6.14 -13.09 1.94
CA GLU A 230 5.96 -14.29 1.14
C GLU A 230 4.49 -14.71 1.16
N PRO A 231 3.75 -14.58 0.03
CA PRO A 231 2.34 -14.95 -0.02
C PRO A 231 2.17 -16.46 0.08
N GLY A 232 1.25 -16.92 0.93
CA GLY A 232 0.84 -18.31 1.00
C GLY A 232 -0.09 -18.71 -0.16
N ASP A 233 -0.32 -20.01 -0.32
CA ASP A 233 -1.08 -20.57 -1.45
C ASP A 233 -2.46 -19.98 -1.62
N TYR A 234 -3.18 -19.73 -0.52
CA TYR A 234 -4.49 -19.10 -0.59
C TYR A 234 -4.42 -17.71 -1.22
N PHE A 235 -3.49 -16.86 -0.80
CA PHE A 235 -3.35 -15.52 -1.35
C PHE A 235 -2.91 -15.59 -2.82
N LYS A 236 -1.99 -16.48 -3.17
CA LYS A 236 -1.56 -16.73 -4.55
C LYS A 236 -2.74 -17.11 -5.44
N SER A 237 -3.62 -18.02 -4.98
CA SER A 237 -4.84 -18.41 -5.72
C SER A 237 -5.75 -17.22 -5.97
N LYS A 238 -5.86 -16.28 -5.03
CA LYS A 238 -6.66 -15.05 -5.18
C LYS A 238 -6.03 -14.05 -6.17
N VAL A 239 -4.72 -13.97 -6.23
CA VAL A 239 -4.03 -13.18 -7.26
C VAL A 239 -4.32 -13.73 -8.66
N LEU A 240 -4.23 -15.06 -8.84
CA LEU A 240 -4.58 -15.73 -10.10
C LEU A 240 -6.05 -15.54 -10.48
N GLU A 241 -6.96 -15.66 -9.51
CA GLU A 241 -8.39 -15.40 -9.73
C GLU A 241 -8.63 -13.97 -10.22
N GLY A 242 -8.01 -13.00 -9.57
CA GLY A 242 -8.10 -11.59 -9.96
C GLY A 242 -7.52 -11.33 -11.35
N TYR A 243 -6.39 -11.93 -11.68
CA TYR A 243 -5.80 -11.83 -13.01
C TYR A 243 -6.73 -12.42 -14.09
N LYS A 244 -7.18 -13.68 -13.93
CA LYS A 244 -8.04 -14.36 -14.90
C LYS A 244 -9.39 -13.66 -15.13
N ASN A 245 -9.91 -12.99 -14.13
CA ASN A 245 -11.20 -12.26 -14.25
C ASN A 245 -11.07 -10.90 -14.95
N HIS A 246 -9.85 -10.40 -15.18
CA HIS A 246 -9.59 -9.07 -15.75
C HIS A 246 -8.67 -9.12 -17.00
N ALA A 247 -8.18 -10.32 -17.38
CA ALA A 247 -7.38 -10.57 -18.60
C ALA A 247 -8.18 -10.55 -19.91
#